data_1dbebebfb3d94358458a0580cbc8b047
#
_entry.id   1dbebebfb3d94358458a0580cbc8b047
#
_cell.length_a   1.000
_cell.length_b   1.000
_cell.length_c   1.000
_cell.angle_alpha   90.00
_cell.angle_beta   90.00
_cell.angle_gamma   90.00
#
_symmetry.space_group_name_H-M   'P 1'
#
loop_
_entity.id
_entity.type
_entity.pdbx_description
1 polymer ?
#
loop_
_entity_poly.entity_id
_entity_poly.type
_entity_poly.pdbx_seq_one_letter_code
_entity_poly.pdbx_strand_id
1 'polypeptide(L)'
;MRTERLLLRDLRREDASDIYRLFPDARAMHFLDLPHPNIAHSRRYIAALQRKYRESPRRCWKLAVVLEDTQTFLGVAGLAVETSWPKDGRADLEYYFLPEFWRMGYATEAGKALIKFGFETLSLNKITAGCLQCNTGSEKVMIRCGMQREAEFRRHTQWDGEWVNRVEYAILRDEYERESIEG
;
A
#
# COMPACT_ATOMS: atom_id res chain seq x y z
N MET A 1 -12.19 -5.22 4.92
CA MET A 1 -12.84 -3.96 4.52
C MET A 1 -13.49 -4.17 3.17
N ARG A 2 -14.67 -3.57 2.92
CA ARG A 2 -15.35 -3.63 1.62
C ARG A 2 -15.49 -2.23 1.05
N THR A 3 -15.39 -2.11 -0.27
CA THR A 3 -15.65 -0.90 -1.03
C THR A 3 -16.73 -1.18 -2.08
N GLU A 4 -16.89 -0.33 -3.07
CA GLU A 4 -17.85 -0.54 -4.16
C GLU A 4 -17.54 -1.79 -4.99
N ARG A 5 -16.23 -2.03 -5.28
CA ARG A 5 -15.77 -3.12 -6.17
C ARG A 5 -14.83 -4.12 -5.51
N LEU A 6 -14.27 -3.76 -4.31
CA LEU A 6 -13.14 -4.48 -3.73
C LEU A 6 -13.45 -5.06 -2.36
N LEU A 7 -12.89 -6.24 -2.10
CA LEU A 7 -12.74 -6.79 -0.77
C LEU A 7 -11.25 -6.78 -0.38
N LEU A 8 -10.89 -6.03 0.67
CA LEU A 8 -9.58 -6.05 1.29
C LEU A 8 -9.62 -7.00 2.50
N ARG A 9 -8.86 -8.09 2.45
CA ARG A 9 -8.82 -9.13 3.47
C ARG A 9 -7.39 -9.54 3.83
N ASP A 10 -7.22 -10.18 4.95
CA ASP A 10 -5.94 -10.78 5.31
C ASP A 10 -5.47 -11.75 4.23
N LEU A 11 -4.16 -11.76 3.96
CA LEU A 11 -3.54 -12.73 3.05
C LEU A 11 -3.70 -14.14 3.60
N ARG A 12 -4.11 -15.04 2.72
CA ARG A 12 -4.30 -16.47 2.98
C ARG A 12 -3.17 -17.26 2.35
N ARG A 13 -2.97 -18.49 2.80
CA ARG A 13 -1.94 -19.38 2.26
C ARG A 13 -2.13 -19.67 0.76
N GLU A 14 -3.38 -19.67 0.33
CA GLU A 14 -3.80 -19.91 -1.06
C GLU A 14 -3.35 -18.77 -1.99
N ASP A 15 -3.17 -17.55 -1.47
CA ASP A 15 -2.73 -16.40 -2.26
C ASP A 15 -1.24 -16.48 -2.67
N ALA A 16 -0.52 -17.54 -2.29
CA ALA A 16 0.93 -17.63 -2.50
C ALA A 16 1.34 -17.60 -3.98
N SER A 17 0.53 -18.16 -4.87
CA SER A 17 0.75 -18.12 -6.32
C SER A 17 0.57 -16.72 -6.87
N ASP A 18 -0.44 -16.00 -6.40
CA ASP A 18 -0.72 -14.63 -6.83
C ASP A 18 0.31 -13.64 -6.28
N ILE A 19 0.74 -13.81 -5.02
CA ILE A 19 1.88 -13.08 -4.46
C ILE A 19 3.15 -13.34 -5.26
N TYR A 20 3.40 -14.58 -5.70
CA TYR A 20 4.55 -14.88 -6.56
C TYR A 20 4.43 -14.16 -7.92
N ARG A 21 3.24 -14.11 -8.52
CA ARG A 21 2.98 -13.36 -9.77
C ARG A 21 3.13 -11.85 -9.60
N LEU A 22 2.81 -11.33 -8.44
CA LEU A 22 2.94 -9.89 -8.13
C LEU A 22 4.41 -9.46 -8.05
N PHE A 23 5.33 -10.37 -7.66
CA PHE A 23 6.74 -10.11 -7.44
C PHE A 23 7.70 -10.94 -8.33
N PRO A 24 7.43 -11.17 -9.62
CA PRO A 24 8.24 -12.07 -10.44
C PRO A 24 9.50 -11.41 -11.00
N ASP A 25 9.54 -10.09 -11.11
CA ASP A 25 10.56 -9.37 -11.87
C ASP A 25 11.27 -8.33 -11.00
N ALA A 26 12.60 -8.34 -11.05
CA ALA A 26 13.45 -7.32 -10.43
C ALA A 26 13.07 -5.89 -10.85
N ARG A 27 12.48 -5.68 -12.04
CA ARG A 27 12.03 -4.37 -12.53
C ARG A 27 10.73 -3.88 -11.91
N ALA A 28 9.78 -4.75 -11.67
CA ALA A 28 8.60 -4.43 -10.86
C ALA A 28 8.98 -4.19 -9.39
N MET A 29 10.13 -4.68 -8.99
CA MET A 29 10.62 -4.80 -7.64
C MET A 29 11.58 -3.71 -7.20
N HIS A 30 12.01 -2.81 -8.08
CA HIS A 30 12.74 -1.62 -7.68
C HIS A 30 11.93 -0.69 -6.76
N PHE A 31 10.61 -0.92 -6.67
CA PHE A 31 9.72 -0.22 -5.74
C PHE A 31 9.41 -1.06 -4.50
N LEU A 32 9.95 -2.27 -4.36
CA LEU A 32 9.53 -3.27 -3.38
C LEU A 32 10.70 -3.99 -2.72
N ASP A 33 10.47 -4.34 -1.49
CA ASP A 33 11.49 -4.82 -0.57
C ASP A 33 12.26 -6.09 -0.96
N LEU A 34 11.83 -6.96 -1.81
CA LEU A 34 12.63 -8.12 -2.27
C LEU A 34 11.87 -9.01 -3.25
N PRO A 35 12.54 -9.58 -4.28
CA PRO A 35 11.93 -10.58 -5.16
C PRO A 35 11.52 -11.83 -4.41
N HIS A 36 10.38 -12.37 -4.83
CA HIS A 36 10.00 -13.70 -4.43
C HIS A 36 10.57 -14.70 -5.45
N PRO A 37 11.73 -15.31 -5.20
CA PRO A 37 12.41 -16.16 -6.18
C PRO A 37 11.62 -17.43 -6.52
N ASN A 38 10.64 -17.78 -5.69
CA ASN A 38 9.77 -18.93 -5.90
C ASN A 38 8.54 -18.86 -4.97
N ILE A 39 7.54 -19.71 -5.26
CA ILE A 39 6.30 -19.81 -4.48
C ILE A 39 6.55 -20.18 -3.00
N ALA A 40 7.60 -20.93 -2.70
CA ALA A 40 7.93 -21.28 -1.32
C ALA A 40 8.35 -20.02 -0.53
N HIS A 41 8.98 -19.04 -1.18
CA HIS A 41 9.27 -17.74 -0.58
C HIS A 41 7.97 -16.96 -0.30
N SER A 42 7.05 -16.91 -1.26
CA SER A 42 5.73 -16.28 -1.08
C SER A 42 4.95 -16.91 0.08
N ARG A 43 4.99 -18.24 0.23
CA ARG A 43 4.38 -18.93 1.39
C ARG A 43 5.00 -18.50 2.72
N ARG A 44 6.34 -18.39 2.80
CA ARG A 44 7.03 -17.92 4.02
C ARG A 44 6.68 -16.46 4.32
N TYR A 45 6.63 -15.61 3.30
CA TYR A 45 6.21 -14.22 3.42
C TYR A 45 4.80 -14.11 4.00
N ILE A 46 3.82 -14.83 3.45
CA ILE A 46 2.44 -14.86 3.96
C ILE A 46 2.41 -15.38 5.41
N ALA A 47 3.14 -16.44 5.72
CA ALA A 47 3.19 -16.96 7.08
C ALA A 47 3.78 -15.94 8.08
N ALA A 48 4.75 -15.14 7.66
CA ALA A 48 5.30 -14.06 8.46
C ALA A 48 4.26 -12.94 8.70
N LEU A 49 3.51 -12.55 7.66
CA LEU A 49 2.42 -11.58 7.80
C LEU A 49 1.31 -12.10 8.71
N GLN A 50 0.90 -13.36 8.59
CA GLN A 50 -0.11 -13.96 9.45
C GLN A 50 0.28 -13.97 10.93
N ARG A 51 1.58 -14.03 11.26
CA ARG A 51 2.06 -13.81 12.64
C ARG A 51 1.85 -12.37 13.07
N LYS A 52 2.23 -11.39 12.22
CA LYS A 52 2.01 -9.96 12.49
C LYS A 52 0.52 -9.60 12.66
N TYR A 53 -0.39 -10.26 11.96
CA TYR A 53 -1.83 -10.03 12.12
C TYR A 53 -2.36 -10.41 13.51
N ARG A 54 -1.65 -11.31 14.23
CA ARG A 54 -2.00 -11.76 15.59
C ARG A 54 -1.39 -10.90 16.69
N GLU A 55 -0.54 -9.92 16.35
CA GLU A 55 0.03 -8.99 17.32
C GLU A 55 -1.07 -8.13 17.95
N SER A 56 -0.91 -7.81 19.24
CA SER A 56 -1.81 -6.92 19.96
C SER A 56 -0.99 -5.80 20.63
N PRO A 57 -1.17 -4.53 20.20
CA PRO A 57 -2.02 -4.09 19.09
C PRO A 57 -1.47 -4.51 17.72
N ARG A 58 -2.38 -4.81 16.78
CA ARG A 58 -2.00 -5.09 15.39
C ARG A 58 -1.46 -3.83 14.72
N ARG A 59 -0.29 -3.94 14.07
CA ARG A 59 0.42 -2.81 13.44
C ARG A 59 0.64 -2.99 11.94
N CYS A 60 0.46 -4.19 11.43
CA CYS A 60 0.61 -4.52 10.02
C CYS A 60 -0.75 -4.85 9.39
N TRP A 61 -1.19 -4.02 8.46
CA TRP A 61 -2.46 -4.16 7.74
C TRP A 61 -2.23 -4.39 6.25
N LYS A 62 -1.22 -5.17 5.88
CA LYS A 62 -0.99 -5.56 4.49
C LYS A 62 -2.04 -6.61 4.08
N LEU A 63 -2.93 -6.26 3.17
CA LEU A 63 -4.13 -7.01 2.82
C LEU A 63 -4.09 -7.44 1.36
N ALA A 64 -4.65 -8.60 1.04
CA ALA A 64 -5.02 -8.95 -0.32
C ALA A 64 -6.16 -8.05 -0.78
N VAL A 65 -6.04 -7.51 -1.98
CA VAL A 65 -7.11 -6.78 -2.67
C VAL A 65 -7.68 -7.71 -3.73
N VAL A 66 -8.96 -8.03 -3.60
CA VAL A 66 -9.68 -8.89 -4.55
C VAL A 66 -10.95 -8.21 -5.05
N LEU A 67 -11.39 -8.53 -6.27
CA LEU A 67 -12.73 -8.14 -6.73
C LEU A 67 -13.78 -8.82 -5.84
N GLU A 68 -14.79 -8.08 -5.43
CA GLU A 68 -15.79 -8.62 -4.50
C GLU A 68 -16.66 -9.71 -5.13
N ASP A 69 -17.04 -9.52 -6.39
CA ASP A 69 -17.93 -10.42 -7.13
C ASP A 69 -17.26 -11.74 -7.54
N THR A 70 -16.05 -11.66 -8.11
CA THR A 70 -15.33 -12.81 -8.67
C THR A 70 -14.26 -13.39 -7.76
N GLN A 71 -13.92 -12.70 -6.67
CA GLN A 71 -12.78 -13.03 -5.78
C GLN A 71 -11.44 -13.06 -6.52
N THR A 72 -11.34 -12.43 -7.69
CA THR A 72 -10.10 -12.33 -8.46
C THR A 72 -9.08 -11.49 -7.69
N PHE A 73 -7.88 -12.04 -7.48
CA PHE A 73 -6.78 -11.33 -6.82
C PHE A 73 -6.21 -10.24 -7.75
N LEU A 74 -6.21 -9.02 -7.27
CA LEU A 74 -5.72 -7.85 -8.02
C LEU A 74 -4.32 -7.42 -7.57
N GLY A 75 -4.01 -7.63 -6.30
CA GLY A 75 -2.78 -7.15 -5.69
C GLY A 75 -2.83 -7.12 -4.18
N VAL A 76 -1.97 -6.31 -3.59
CA VAL A 76 -1.94 -6.05 -2.14
C VAL A 76 -1.96 -4.56 -1.87
N ALA A 77 -2.60 -4.16 -0.78
CA ALA A 77 -2.53 -2.81 -0.25
C ALA A 77 -2.56 -2.85 1.28
N GLY A 78 -2.05 -1.83 1.95
CA GLY A 78 -2.02 -1.86 3.40
C GLY A 78 -1.50 -0.62 4.07
N LEU A 79 -1.57 -0.64 5.41
CA LEU A 79 -0.96 0.33 6.30
C LEU A 79 0.08 -0.35 7.18
N ALA A 80 1.31 0.18 7.18
CA ALA A 80 2.37 -0.16 8.11
C ALA A 80 2.40 0.90 9.21
N VAL A 81 1.87 0.57 10.41
CA VAL A 81 1.83 1.51 11.53
C VAL A 81 3.21 1.61 12.16
N GLU A 82 3.76 2.82 12.24
CA GLU A 82 5.05 3.08 12.87
C GLU A 82 5.02 2.80 14.38
N THR A 83 6.12 2.22 14.88
CA THR A 83 6.24 1.82 16.28
C THR A 83 7.06 2.78 17.13
N SER A 84 7.86 3.62 16.48
CA SER A 84 8.81 4.54 17.13
C SER A 84 8.14 5.80 17.71
N TRP A 85 6.89 6.07 17.34
CA TRP A 85 6.12 7.22 17.80
C TRP A 85 4.78 6.78 18.40
N PRO A 86 4.76 6.28 19.66
CA PRO A 86 3.58 5.63 20.22
C PRO A 86 2.38 6.54 20.46
N LYS A 87 2.55 7.87 20.41
CA LYS A 87 1.46 8.82 20.65
C LYS A 87 0.90 9.49 19.40
N ASP A 88 1.62 9.45 18.28
CA ASP A 88 1.30 10.32 17.14
C ASP A 88 0.60 9.60 15.99
N GLY A 89 0.41 8.29 16.11
CA GLY A 89 -0.39 7.52 15.16
C GLY A 89 -0.01 7.76 13.70
N ARG A 90 1.19 7.29 13.27
CA ARG A 90 1.62 7.39 11.87
C ARG A 90 1.59 6.02 11.21
N ALA A 91 1.27 6.00 9.92
CA ALA A 91 1.39 4.81 9.10
C ALA A 91 1.88 5.15 7.69
N ASP A 92 2.53 4.17 7.07
CA ASP A 92 2.87 4.22 5.65
C ASP A 92 1.86 3.43 4.84
N LEU A 93 1.31 4.04 3.78
CA LEU A 93 0.38 3.43 2.85
C LEU A 93 1.15 2.77 1.73
N GLU A 94 0.95 1.47 1.58
CA GLU A 94 1.57 0.65 0.55
C GLU A 94 0.52 0.06 -0.38
N TYR A 95 0.82 -0.04 -1.67
CA TYR A 95 -0.05 -0.75 -2.64
C TYR A 95 0.75 -1.25 -3.84
N TYR A 96 0.41 -2.46 -4.27
CA TYR A 96 1.03 -3.16 -5.38
C TYR A 96 -0.04 -3.94 -6.12
N PHE A 97 -0.20 -3.69 -7.41
CA PHE A 97 -1.21 -4.31 -8.24
C PHE A 97 -0.59 -5.00 -9.44
N LEU A 98 -1.15 -6.12 -9.83
CA LEU A 98 -0.77 -6.82 -11.07
C LEU A 98 -0.98 -5.89 -12.28
N PRO A 99 -0.05 -5.87 -13.26
CA PRO A 99 -0.08 -4.92 -14.39
C PRO A 99 -1.38 -4.92 -15.18
N GLU A 100 -2.02 -6.08 -15.32
CA GLU A 100 -3.30 -6.23 -16.02
C GLU A 100 -4.45 -5.44 -15.40
N PHE A 101 -4.31 -5.03 -14.12
CA PHE A 101 -5.33 -4.25 -13.38
C PHE A 101 -4.95 -2.78 -13.17
N TRP A 102 -3.87 -2.33 -13.81
CA TRP A 102 -3.47 -0.92 -13.72
C TRP A 102 -4.45 -0.02 -14.47
N ARG A 103 -4.49 1.26 -14.09
CA ARG A 103 -5.32 2.32 -14.69
C ARG A 103 -6.83 2.11 -14.59
N MET A 104 -7.30 1.11 -13.84
CA MET A 104 -8.72 0.84 -13.60
C MET A 104 -9.27 1.50 -12.32
N GLY A 105 -8.43 2.27 -11.61
CA GLY A 105 -8.82 2.99 -10.39
C GLY A 105 -8.76 2.16 -9.10
N TYR A 106 -8.47 0.87 -9.17
CA TYR A 106 -8.46 -0.03 -8.01
C TYR A 106 -7.47 0.40 -6.91
N ALA A 107 -6.28 0.85 -7.28
CA ALA A 107 -5.29 1.33 -6.30
C ALA A 107 -5.79 2.58 -5.56
N THR A 108 -6.48 3.50 -6.24
CA THR A 108 -7.08 4.68 -5.63
C THR A 108 -8.22 4.30 -4.69
N GLU A 109 -9.09 3.38 -5.12
CA GLU A 109 -10.22 2.89 -4.32
C GLU A 109 -9.73 2.20 -3.04
N ALA A 110 -8.75 1.30 -3.15
CA ALA A 110 -8.13 0.64 -2.01
C ALA A 110 -7.42 1.63 -1.08
N GLY A 111 -6.68 2.60 -1.64
CA GLY A 111 -5.98 3.64 -0.89
C GLY A 111 -6.93 4.50 -0.08
N LYS A 112 -8.03 4.99 -0.68
CA LYS A 112 -9.06 5.75 0.03
C LYS A 112 -9.70 4.95 1.17
N ALA A 113 -10.01 3.68 0.96
CA ALA A 113 -10.55 2.81 2.01
C ALA A 113 -9.57 2.61 3.17
N LEU A 114 -8.27 2.47 2.88
CA LEU A 114 -7.23 2.34 3.90
C LEU A 114 -7.00 3.64 4.65
N ILE A 115 -7.01 4.79 3.99
CA ILE A 115 -6.90 6.11 4.62
C ILE A 115 -8.08 6.32 5.58
N LYS A 116 -9.31 6.07 5.13
CA LYS A 116 -10.50 6.10 5.98
C LYS A 116 -10.35 5.20 7.21
N PHE A 117 -9.97 3.94 7.00
CA PHE A 117 -9.72 3.00 8.08
C PHE A 117 -8.64 3.48 9.06
N GLY A 118 -7.55 4.05 8.54
CA GLY A 118 -6.46 4.60 9.34
C GLY A 118 -6.91 5.71 10.27
N PHE A 119 -7.68 6.66 9.77
CA PHE A 119 -8.15 7.79 10.59
C PHE A 119 -9.31 7.41 11.50
N GLU A 120 -10.34 6.70 11.01
CA GLU A 120 -11.56 6.45 11.77
C GLU A 120 -11.43 5.27 12.75
N THR A 121 -10.65 4.22 12.39
CA THR A 121 -10.56 3.01 13.21
C THR A 121 -9.25 2.92 13.99
N LEU A 122 -8.11 3.24 13.35
CA LEU A 122 -6.80 3.15 14.00
C LEU A 122 -6.41 4.45 14.73
N SER A 123 -7.21 5.51 14.61
CA SER A 123 -6.97 6.82 15.22
C SER A 123 -5.60 7.40 14.86
N LEU A 124 -5.15 7.18 13.61
CA LEU A 124 -3.90 7.75 13.12
C LEU A 124 -4.01 9.28 13.03
N ASN A 125 -2.88 9.96 13.14
CA ASN A 125 -2.76 11.40 12.94
C ASN A 125 -2.27 11.76 11.54
N LYS A 126 -1.46 10.87 10.93
CA LYS A 126 -0.83 11.10 9.63
C LYS A 126 -0.67 9.78 8.87
N ILE A 127 -0.93 9.81 7.57
CA ILE A 127 -0.63 8.69 6.67
C ILE A 127 0.30 9.20 5.58
N THR A 128 1.44 8.53 5.41
CA THR A 128 2.46 8.83 4.39
C THR A 128 2.41 7.80 3.26
N ALA A 129 2.93 8.15 2.11
CA ALA A 129 3.24 7.24 1.03
C ALA A 129 4.32 7.85 0.14
N GLY A 130 5.14 7.02 -0.49
CA GLY A 130 6.18 7.55 -1.38
C GLY A 130 6.45 6.65 -2.56
N CYS A 131 7.01 7.24 -3.63
CA CYS A 131 7.43 6.49 -4.80
C CYS A 131 8.64 7.16 -5.47
N LEU A 132 9.31 6.43 -6.37
CA LEU A 132 10.28 7.05 -7.26
C LEU A 132 9.56 8.03 -8.20
N GLN A 133 10.17 9.15 -8.48
CA GLN A 133 9.59 10.22 -9.32
C GLN A 133 9.21 9.74 -10.73
N CYS A 134 9.89 8.73 -11.25
CA CYS A 134 9.55 8.09 -12.52
C CYS A 134 8.27 7.24 -12.46
N ASN A 135 7.77 6.87 -11.25
CA ASN A 135 6.53 6.13 -11.07
C ASN A 135 5.31 7.07 -11.03
N THR A 136 5.03 7.71 -12.15
CA THR A 136 3.90 8.65 -12.28
C THR A 136 2.54 8.01 -12.02
N GLY A 137 2.43 6.68 -12.15
CA GLY A 137 1.21 5.94 -11.82
C GLY A 137 0.92 5.97 -10.33
N SER A 138 1.93 5.67 -9.49
CA SER A 138 1.82 5.73 -8.04
C SER A 138 1.59 7.16 -7.55
N GLU A 139 2.30 8.14 -8.10
CA GLU A 139 2.10 9.55 -7.75
C GLU A 139 0.65 10.01 -7.98
N LYS A 140 0.05 9.65 -9.13
CA LYS A 140 -1.36 9.95 -9.42
C LYS A 140 -2.32 9.27 -8.44
N VAL A 141 -2.00 8.08 -7.93
CA VAL A 141 -2.82 7.42 -6.90
C VAL A 141 -2.79 8.22 -5.60
N MET A 142 -1.61 8.62 -5.13
CA MET A 142 -1.45 9.43 -3.92
C MET A 142 -2.24 10.74 -4.00
N ILE A 143 -2.09 11.48 -5.10
CA ILE A 143 -2.84 12.73 -5.35
C ILE A 143 -4.36 12.49 -5.32
N ARG A 144 -4.85 11.43 -6.00
CA ARG A 144 -6.28 11.10 -6.01
C ARG A 144 -6.83 10.59 -4.68
N CYS A 145 -5.95 10.18 -3.78
CA CYS A 145 -6.29 9.85 -2.41
C CYS A 145 -6.30 11.06 -1.47
N GLY A 146 -6.13 12.28 -1.99
CA GLY A 146 -6.12 13.52 -1.20
C GLY A 146 -4.77 13.81 -0.52
N MET A 147 -3.72 13.06 -0.86
CA MET A 147 -2.40 13.27 -0.24
C MET A 147 -1.68 14.46 -0.89
N GLN A 148 -0.99 15.24 -0.08
CA GLN A 148 -0.18 16.39 -0.49
C GLN A 148 1.29 16.05 -0.50
N ARG A 149 2.05 16.60 -1.45
CA ARG A 149 3.49 16.40 -1.55
C ARG A 149 4.23 17.12 -0.42
N GLU A 150 5.00 16.37 0.38
CA GLU A 150 5.77 16.91 1.50
C GLU A 150 7.27 17.04 1.20
N ALA A 151 7.83 16.08 0.44
CA ALA A 151 9.27 16.08 0.22
C ALA A 151 9.67 15.49 -1.14
N GLU A 152 10.89 15.88 -1.55
CA GLU A 152 11.62 15.27 -2.65
C GLU A 152 13.04 14.96 -2.20
N PHE A 153 13.44 13.70 -2.31
CA PHE A 153 14.78 13.23 -2.03
C PHE A 153 15.55 13.11 -3.34
N ARG A 154 16.52 14.00 -3.55
CA ARG A 154 17.30 14.03 -4.79
C ARG A 154 18.27 12.86 -4.85
N ARG A 155 18.39 12.22 -6.03
CA ARG A 155 19.30 11.09 -6.28
C ARG A 155 19.16 10.00 -5.24
N HIS A 156 17.92 9.64 -4.91
CA HIS A 156 17.59 8.69 -3.85
C HIS A 156 18.11 7.28 -4.13
N THR A 157 18.01 6.84 -5.37
CA THR A 157 18.48 5.51 -5.81
C THR A 157 18.85 5.51 -7.29
N GLN A 158 19.51 4.46 -7.75
CA GLN A 158 19.71 4.20 -9.17
C GLN A 158 18.56 3.37 -9.74
N TRP A 159 18.06 3.79 -10.91
CA TRP A 159 17.05 3.10 -11.69
C TRP A 159 17.50 3.04 -13.15
N ASP A 160 17.62 1.84 -13.73
CA ASP A 160 18.14 1.62 -15.07
C ASP A 160 19.48 2.36 -15.36
N GLY A 161 20.34 2.43 -14.35
CA GLY A 161 21.65 3.11 -14.42
C GLY A 161 21.62 4.62 -14.16
N GLU A 162 20.44 5.22 -14.07
CA GLU A 162 20.28 6.65 -13.81
C GLU A 162 19.91 6.94 -12.34
N TRP A 163 20.41 8.05 -11.80
CA TRP A 163 20.01 8.52 -10.48
C TRP A 163 18.62 9.15 -10.53
N VAL A 164 17.66 8.59 -9.79
CA VAL A 164 16.29 9.07 -9.71
C VAL A 164 15.96 9.62 -8.33
N ASN A 165 15.07 10.60 -8.31
CA ASN A 165 14.53 11.16 -7.08
C ASN A 165 13.40 10.28 -6.52
N ARG A 166 13.15 10.40 -5.22
CA ARG A 166 11.97 9.88 -4.54
C ARG A 166 11.09 11.04 -4.10
N VAL A 167 9.79 10.90 -4.24
CA VAL A 167 8.80 11.86 -3.74
C VAL A 167 8.01 11.22 -2.61
N GLU A 168 7.73 12.03 -1.58
CA GLU A 168 6.90 11.65 -0.43
C GLU A 168 5.65 12.52 -0.40
N TYR A 169 4.55 11.86 -0.10
CA TYR A 169 3.21 12.43 0.04
C TYR A 169 2.67 12.07 1.41
N ALA A 170 1.80 12.92 1.94
CA ALA A 170 1.09 12.66 3.18
C ALA A 170 -0.33 13.22 3.15
N ILE A 171 -1.17 12.71 4.04
CA ILE A 171 -2.43 13.30 4.41
C ILE A 171 -2.52 13.32 5.94
N LEU A 172 -2.94 14.46 6.49
CA LEU A 172 -3.15 14.67 7.91
C LEU A 172 -4.61 14.40 8.29
N ARG A 173 -4.86 14.08 9.55
CA ARG A 173 -6.21 13.85 10.06
C ARG A 173 -7.13 15.04 9.81
N ASP A 174 -6.69 16.25 10.12
CA ASP A 174 -7.50 17.46 9.98
C ASP A 174 -7.78 17.84 8.51
N GLU A 175 -6.92 17.44 7.58
CA GLU A 175 -7.17 17.56 6.13
C GLU A 175 -8.26 16.58 5.70
N TYR A 176 -8.16 15.31 6.12
CA TYR A 176 -9.16 14.29 5.86
C TYR A 176 -10.54 14.67 6.40
N GLU A 177 -10.60 15.19 7.64
CA GLU A 177 -11.86 15.59 8.28
C GLU A 177 -12.52 16.77 7.54
N ARG A 178 -11.73 17.73 7.05
CA ARG A 178 -12.25 18.87 6.24
C ARG A 178 -12.86 18.41 4.92
N GLU A 179 -12.16 17.55 4.17
CA GLU A 179 -12.68 17.01 2.90
C GLU A 179 -13.97 16.19 3.11
N SER A 180 -14.11 15.51 4.25
CA SER A 180 -15.29 14.71 4.58
C SER A 180 -16.53 15.54 4.94
N ILE A 181 -16.36 16.83 5.27
CA ILE A 181 -17.46 17.75 5.61
C ILE A 181 -17.95 18.48 4.34
N GLU A 182 -17.08 18.70 3.36
CA GLU A 182 -17.38 19.48 2.15
C GLU A 182 -17.93 18.62 0.98
N GLY A 183 -17.88 17.29 1.04
CA GLY A 183 -18.32 16.35 0.02
C GLY A 183 -19.55 15.55 0.43
#